data_80d4c6bf7dcebcb01383d08392bdc274
#
_entry.id   80d4c6bf7dcebcb01383d08392bdc274
#
_cell.length_a   1.000
_cell.length_b   1.000
_cell.length_c   1.000
_cell.angle_alpha   90.00
_cell.angle_beta   90.00
_cell.angle_gamma   90.00
#
_symmetry.space_group_name_H-M   'P 1'
#
loop_
_entity.id
_entity.type
_entity.pdbx_description
1 polymer ?
#
loop_
_entity_poly.entity_id
_entity_poly.type
_entity_poly.pdbx_seq_one_letter_code
_entity_poly.pdbx_strand_id
1 'polypeptide(L)'
;MTLPRIDHIGVIVPDLQAAIGRLSALLGGLAPQCRDLPELDLHIAEFHTANLVIELIAYSGPAAFARGVMGGESGLNHVTLAVESVGAALERLAQAGFVAQPGFPRRGAHGSVAFFERDPATGLLFEICAPEARKEQP
;
A
#
# COMPACT_ATOMS: atom_id res chain seq x y z
N MET A 1 -16.12 -20.34 4.54
CA MET A 1 -15.07 -19.40 4.96
C MET A 1 -14.62 -18.56 3.76
N THR A 2 -14.66 -17.25 3.90
CA THR A 2 -14.19 -16.35 2.85
C THR A 2 -12.66 -16.32 2.86
N LEU A 3 -12.05 -16.44 1.69
CA LEU A 3 -10.60 -16.32 1.57
C LEU A 3 -10.15 -14.89 1.85
N PRO A 4 -9.01 -14.72 2.50
CA PRO A 4 -8.40 -13.40 2.65
C PRO A 4 -8.12 -12.78 1.28
N ARG A 5 -8.17 -11.45 1.21
CA ARG A 5 -7.94 -10.72 -0.03
C ARG A 5 -6.73 -9.81 0.11
N ILE A 6 -5.83 -9.89 -0.85
CA ILE A 6 -4.76 -8.91 -1.00
C ILE A 6 -5.33 -7.72 -1.76
N ASP A 7 -5.26 -6.54 -1.17
CA ASP A 7 -5.76 -5.32 -1.79
C ASP A 7 -4.79 -4.81 -2.85
N HIS A 8 -3.53 -4.70 -2.50
CA HIS A 8 -2.50 -4.24 -3.44
C HIS A 8 -1.10 -4.64 -2.97
N ILE A 9 -0.15 -4.51 -3.88
CA ILE A 9 1.27 -4.53 -3.56
C ILE A 9 1.86 -3.15 -3.83
N GLY A 10 2.75 -2.69 -2.95
CA GLY A 10 3.43 -1.41 -3.08
C GLY A 10 4.85 -1.59 -3.57
N VAL A 11 5.21 -0.80 -4.57
CA VAL A 11 6.55 -0.83 -5.18
C VAL A 11 7.12 0.58 -5.17
N ILE A 12 8.25 0.76 -4.51
CA ILE A 12 8.95 2.05 -4.51
C ILE A 12 9.80 2.14 -5.77
N VAL A 13 9.67 3.24 -6.49
CA VAL A 13 10.40 3.49 -7.73
C VAL A 13 11.14 4.82 -7.66
N PRO A 14 12.34 4.92 -8.24
CA PRO A 14 13.10 6.17 -8.22
C PRO A 14 12.58 7.23 -9.20
N ASP A 15 11.93 6.79 -10.28
CA ASP A 15 11.39 7.66 -11.32
C ASP A 15 10.01 7.14 -11.71
N LEU A 16 8.97 7.85 -11.26
CA LEU A 16 7.59 7.39 -11.44
C LEU A 16 7.21 7.34 -12.92
N GLN A 17 7.57 8.33 -13.73
CA GLN A 17 7.18 8.36 -15.13
C GLN A 17 7.84 7.24 -15.94
N ALA A 18 9.10 6.95 -15.66
CA ALA A 18 9.80 5.83 -16.28
C ALA A 18 9.15 4.50 -15.89
N ALA A 19 8.80 4.33 -14.61
CA ALA A 19 8.16 3.12 -14.11
C ALA A 19 6.75 2.93 -14.70
N ILE A 20 5.97 4.01 -14.80
CA ILE A 20 4.66 3.99 -15.45
C ILE A 20 4.79 3.50 -16.89
N GLY A 21 5.73 4.05 -17.65
CA GLY A 21 5.93 3.64 -19.05
C GLY A 21 6.26 2.16 -19.18
N ARG A 22 7.13 1.64 -18.33
CA ARG A 22 7.52 0.23 -18.33
C ARG A 22 6.37 -0.70 -17.96
N LEU A 23 5.68 -0.37 -16.87
CA LEU A 23 4.59 -1.22 -16.39
C LEU A 23 3.38 -1.17 -17.33
N SER A 24 3.05 0.00 -17.86
CA SER A 24 2.00 0.14 -18.87
C SER A 24 2.28 -0.74 -20.10
N ALA A 25 3.52 -0.72 -20.59
CA ALA A 25 3.91 -1.56 -21.73
C ALA A 25 3.78 -3.05 -21.41
N LEU A 26 4.22 -3.47 -20.22
CA LEU A 26 4.09 -4.86 -19.79
C LEU A 26 2.62 -5.30 -19.73
N LEU A 27 1.73 -4.39 -19.31
CA LEU A 27 0.33 -4.67 -19.11
C LEU A 27 -0.53 -4.32 -20.33
N GLY A 28 0.04 -4.35 -21.52
CA GLY A 28 -0.68 -4.21 -22.78
C GLY A 28 -1.24 -2.81 -23.05
N GLY A 29 -0.63 -1.78 -22.48
CA GLY A 29 -1.07 -0.40 -22.65
C GLY A 29 -2.04 0.08 -21.56
N LEU A 30 -2.20 -0.69 -20.49
CA LEU A 30 -3.05 -0.28 -19.38
C LEU A 30 -2.55 1.04 -18.79
N ALA A 31 -3.45 2.00 -18.60
CA ALA A 31 -3.14 3.29 -17.99
C ALA A 31 -3.36 3.21 -16.47
N PRO A 32 -2.48 3.86 -15.66
CA PRO A 32 -2.68 3.91 -14.22
C PRO A 32 -3.65 5.01 -13.82
N GLN A 33 -4.16 4.89 -12.60
CA GLN A 33 -4.80 6.00 -11.89
C GLN A 33 -3.72 6.65 -11.02
N CYS A 34 -3.46 7.93 -11.27
CA CYS A 34 -2.43 8.66 -10.54
C CYS A 34 -3.05 9.55 -9.47
N ARG A 35 -2.38 9.66 -8.33
CA ARG A 35 -2.74 10.60 -7.29
C ARG A 35 -1.51 11.07 -6.54
N ASP A 36 -1.61 12.27 -5.98
CA ASP A 36 -0.58 12.83 -5.13
C ASP A 36 -1.07 12.87 -3.69
N LEU A 37 -0.17 12.58 -2.76
CA LEU A 37 -0.39 12.74 -1.33
C LEU A 37 0.64 13.74 -0.81
N PRO A 38 0.40 15.06 -1.00
CA PRO A 38 1.39 16.08 -0.68
C PRO A 38 1.76 16.12 0.81
N GLU A 39 0.83 15.76 1.68
CA GLU A 39 1.08 15.70 3.13
C GLU A 39 2.09 14.60 3.52
N LEU A 40 2.29 13.63 2.65
CA LEU A 40 3.26 12.54 2.84
C LEU A 40 4.45 12.62 1.87
N ASP A 41 4.50 13.64 1.01
CA ASP A 41 5.49 13.77 -0.06
C ASP A 41 5.52 12.53 -0.98
N LEU A 42 4.35 12.04 -1.36
CA LEU A 42 4.22 10.87 -2.21
C LEU A 42 3.50 11.19 -3.52
N HIS A 43 4.01 10.60 -4.60
CA HIS A 43 3.30 10.45 -5.86
C HIS A 43 3.01 8.97 -6.08
N ILE A 44 1.77 8.64 -6.44
CA ILE A 44 1.31 7.27 -6.56
C ILE A 44 0.69 7.04 -7.93
N ALA A 45 0.98 5.89 -8.54
CA ALA A 45 0.33 5.40 -9.73
C ALA A 45 -0.20 3.98 -9.48
N GLU A 46 -1.50 3.80 -9.58
CA GLU A 46 -2.15 2.51 -9.33
C GLU A 46 -2.55 1.86 -10.64
N PHE A 47 -2.04 0.66 -10.89
CA PHE A 47 -2.45 -0.19 -12.02
C PHE A 47 -3.43 -1.25 -11.51
N HIS A 48 -4.67 -1.17 -11.98
CA HIS A 48 -5.73 -2.11 -11.62
C HIS A 48 -5.76 -3.24 -12.64
N THR A 49 -5.21 -4.39 -12.27
CA THR A 49 -5.28 -5.60 -13.08
C THR A 49 -6.52 -6.43 -12.69
N ALA A 50 -6.74 -7.55 -13.37
CA ALA A 50 -7.89 -8.40 -13.10
C ALA A 50 -7.92 -8.97 -11.68
N ASN A 51 -6.76 -9.16 -11.05
CA ASN A 51 -6.66 -9.85 -9.77
C ASN A 51 -5.88 -9.10 -8.69
N LEU A 52 -5.27 -7.98 -9.01
CA LEU A 52 -4.38 -7.28 -8.09
C LEU A 52 -4.22 -5.83 -8.50
N VAL A 53 -4.03 -4.95 -7.52
CA VAL A 53 -3.60 -3.58 -7.76
C VAL A 53 -2.10 -3.49 -7.51
N ILE A 54 -1.36 -2.95 -8.47
CA ILE A 54 0.06 -2.65 -8.31
C ILE A 54 0.19 -1.15 -8.11
N GLU A 55 0.69 -0.75 -6.95
CA GLU A 55 0.84 0.65 -6.58
C GLU A 55 2.31 1.04 -6.71
N LEU A 56 2.63 1.89 -7.69
CA LEU A 56 3.94 2.49 -7.82
C LEU A 56 4.01 3.74 -6.95
N ILE A 57 5.07 3.88 -6.16
CA ILE A 57 5.24 4.94 -5.19
C ILE A 57 6.57 5.63 -5.43
N ALA A 58 6.54 6.96 -5.56
CA ALA A 58 7.75 7.77 -5.63
C ALA A 58 7.69 8.87 -4.57
N TYR A 59 8.80 9.08 -3.89
CA TYR A 59 8.95 10.18 -2.95
C TYR A 59 9.22 11.49 -3.72
N SER A 60 8.61 12.59 -3.26
CA SER A 60 8.75 13.90 -3.90
C SER A 60 9.52 14.93 -3.08
N GLY A 61 9.91 14.58 -1.87
CA GLY A 61 10.62 15.48 -0.96
C GLY A 61 11.24 14.70 0.17
N PRO A 62 11.46 15.30 1.34
CA PRO A 62 12.04 14.59 2.49
C PRO A 62 11.25 13.36 2.89
N ALA A 63 9.91 13.44 2.82
CA ALA A 63 8.99 12.33 3.08
C ALA A 63 9.34 11.61 4.41
N ALA A 64 9.64 12.37 5.47
CA ALA A 64 10.21 11.81 6.69
C ALA A 64 9.33 10.71 7.29
N PHE A 65 8.02 10.94 7.37
CA PHE A 65 7.10 9.94 7.90
C PHE A 65 7.03 8.70 7.00
N ALA A 66 6.79 8.90 5.70
CA ALA A 66 6.64 7.78 4.76
C ALA A 66 7.94 6.96 4.63
N ARG A 67 9.09 7.62 4.60
CA ARG A 67 10.39 6.91 4.58
C ARG A 67 10.65 6.16 5.89
N GLY A 68 10.20 6.71 7.01
CA GLY A 68 10.30 6.03 8.29
C GLY A 68 9.48 4.74 8.33
N VAL A 69 8.33 4.73 7.66
CA VAL A 69 7.45 3.56 7.59
C VAL A 69 7.94 2.55 6.56
N MET A 70 8.22 3.00 5.33
CA MET A 70 8.47 2.13 4.17
C MET A 70 9.96 1.97 3.84
N GLY A 71 10.81 2.87 4.33
CA GLY A 71 12.21 2.89 3.93
C GLY A 71 12.43 3.59 2.58
N GLY A 72 13.68 3.60 2.11
CA GLY A 72 14.07 4.31 0.89
C GLY A 72 14.49 3.40 -0.26
N GLU A 73 14.46 2.09 -0.08
CA GLU A 73 14.93 1.17 -1.12
C GLU A 73 13.88 0.99 -2.22
N SER A 74 14.32 1.02 -3.48
CA SER A 74 13.48 0.75 -4.63
C SER A 74 13.17 -0.73 -4.74
N GLY A 75 12.01 -1.04 -5.32
CA GLY A 75 11.54 -2.40 -5.56
C GLY A 75 10.29 -2.70 -4.76
N LEU A 76 9.93 -3.99 -4.70
CA LEU A 76 8.76 -4.45 -3.95
C LEU A 76 8.93 -4.07 -2.49
N ASN A 77 7.97 -3.31 -1.97
CA ASN A 77 8.05 -2.76 -0.62
C ASN A 77 7.11 -3.46 0.36
N HIS A 78 5.83 -3.55 0.01
CA HIS A 78 4.86 -4.10 0.96
C HIS A 78 3.73 -4.82 0.27
N VAL A 79 3.05 -5.65 1.06
CA VAL A 79 1.84 -6.36 0.68
C VAL A 79 0.73 -5.89 1.61
N THR A 80 -0.39 -5.48 1.04
CA THR A 80 -1.52 -4.93 1.78
C THR A 80 -2.70 -5.87 1.76
N LEU A 81 -3.14 -6.27 2.95
CA LEU A 81 -4.31 -7.12 3.15
C LEU A 81 -5.55 -6.26 3.40
N ALA A 82 -6.62 -6.54 2.67
CA ALA A 82 -7.91 -5.91 2.93
C ALA A 82 -8.59 -6.57 4.11
N VAL A 83 -9.07 -5.77 5.07
CA VAL A 83 -9.79 -6.23 6.26
C VAL A 83 -11.09 -5.44 6.41
N GLU A 84 -12.05 -5.98 7.13
CA GLU A 84 -13.31 -5.27 7.38
C GLU A 84 -13.14 -4.16 8.43
N SER A 85 -12.34 -4.43 9.46
CA SER A 85 -12.06 -3.48 10.54
C SER A 85 -10.58 -3.51 10.88
N VAL A 86 -9.92 -2.38 10.72
CA VAL A 86 -8.50 -2.26 11.08
C VAL A 86 -8.30 -2.46 12.57
N GLY A 87 -9.18 -1.90 13.41
CA GLY A 87 -9.07 -2.06 14.87
C GLY A 87 -9.18 -3.51 15.31
N ALA A 88 -10.16 -4.25 14.79
CA ALA A 88 -10.32 -5.67 15.13
C ALA A 88 -9.16 -6.51 14.60
N ALA A 89 -8.67 -6.20 13.40
CA ALA A 89 -7.52 -6.90 12.82
C ALA A 89 -6.25 -6.64 13.64
N LEU A 90 -6.03 -5.40 14.09
CA LEU A 90 -4.87 -5.07 14.93
C LEU A 90 -4.87 -5.88 16.23
N GLU A 91 -6.03 -6.02 16.89
CA GLU A 91 -6.13 -6.82 18.12
C GLU A 91 -5.80 -8.29 17.85
N ARG A 92 -6.36 -8.85 16.79
CA ARG A 92 -6.13 -10.25 16.43
C ARG A 92 -4.66 -10.49 16.05
N LEU A 93 -4.10 -9.60 15.27
CA LEU A 93 -2.72 -9.74 14.76
C LEU A 93 -1.68 -9.47 15.84
N ALA A 94 -1.98 -8.62 16.83
CA ALA A 94 -1.11 -8.40 17.97
C ALA A 94 -0.88 -9.71 18.75
N GLN A 95 -1.91 -10.53 18.89
CA GLN A 95 -1.80 -11.84 19.55
C GLN A 95 -0.91 -12.81 18.76
N ALA A 96 -0.77 -12.60 17.46
CA ALA A 96 0.12 -13.39 16.61
C ALA A 96 1.53 -12.77 16.49
N GLY A 97 1.80 -11.67 17.21
CA GLY A 97 3.12 -11.05 17.23
C GLY A 97 3.34 -9.94 16.22
N PHE A 98 2.28 -9.50 15.52
CA PHE A 98 2.40 -8.37 14.60
C PHE A 98 2.24 -7.04 15.33
N VAL A 99 3.26 -6.21 15.29
CA VAL A 99 3.31 -4.93 15.99
C VAL A 99 3.11 -3.80 15.00
N ALA A 100 2.07 -2.99 15.21
CA ALA A 100 1.84 -1.81 14.39
C ALA A 100 2.94 -0.78 14.61
N GLN A 101 3.37 -0.13 13.54
CA GLN A 101 4.32 0.96 13.63
C GLN A 101 3.68 2.17 14.32
N PRO A 102 4.49 3.06 14.95
CA PRO A 102 3.97 4.28 15.57
C PRO A 102 3.22 5.15 14.56
N GLY A 103 2.14 5.80 15.02
CA GLY A 103 1.32 6.65 14.17
C GLY A 103 0.17 5.91 13.47
N PHE A 104 0.04 4.61 13.68
CA PHE A 104 -1.05 3.81 13.11
C PHE A 104 -1.99 3.28 14.19
N PRO A 105 -3.30 3.04 13.89
CA PRO A 105 -3.92 3.23 12.58
C PRO A 105 -4.12 4.70 12.23
N ARG A 106 -4.24 4.96 10.93
CA ARG A 106 -4.52 6.30 10.42
C ARG A 106 -5.29 6.23 9.12
N ARG A 107 -5.84 7.35 8.67
CA ARG A 107 -6.45 7.44 7.36
C ARG A 107 -5.37 7.59 6.30
N GLY A 108 -5.42 6.74 5.28
CA GLY A 108 -4.48 6.73 4.17
C GLY A 108 -5.19 6.76 2.82
N ALA A 109 -4.47 6.43 1.77
CA ALA A 109 -4.98 6.44 0.40
C ALA A 109 -6.14 5.44 0.19
N HIS A 110 -6.20 4.39 0.99
CA HIS A 110 -7.14 3.28 0.85
C HIS A 110 -8.07 3.14 2.07
N GLY A 111 -8.50 4.26 2.66
CA GLY A 111 -9.32 4.26 3.86
C GLY A 111 -8.46 4.20 5.12
N SER A 112 -8.94 3.52 6.16
CA SER A 112 -8.15 3.30 7.37
C SER A 112 -7.06 2.28 7.10
N VAL A 113 -5.84 2.56 7.56
CA VAL A 113 -4.67 1.72 7.29
C VAL A 113 -3.81 1.56 8.53
N ALA A 114 -3.05 0.48 8.57
CA ALA A 114 -1.97 0.30 9.54
C ALA A 114 -0.83 -0.48 8.89
N PHE A 115 0.39 0.05 9.05
CA PHE A 115 1.61 -0.68 8.73
C PHE A 115 2.14 -1.36 9.97
N PHE A 116 2.66 -2.55 9.79
CA PHE A 116 3.34 -3.29 10.84
C PHE A 116 4.84 -3.10 10.75
N GLU A 117 5.53 -3.38 11.85
CA GLU A 117 6.97 -3.54 11.80
C GLU A 117 7.32 -4.69 10.86
N ARG A 118 8.48 -4.59 10.20
CA ARG A 118 8.91 -5.62 9.25
C ARG A 118 8.92 -6.98 9.93
N ASP A 119 8.29 -7.94 9.29
CA ASP A 119 8.17 -9.28 9.82
C ASP A 119 9.48 -10.04 9.67
N PRO A 120 10.10 -10.49 10.78
CA PRO A 120 11.41 -11.13 10.69
C PRO A 120 11.39 -12.52 10.05
N ALA A 121 10.25 -13.21 10.10
CA ALA A 121 10.16 -14.56 9.54
C ALA A 121 10.08 -14.54 8.02
N THR A 122 9.39 -13.55 7.45
CA THR A 122 9.21 -13.45 5.99
C THR A 122 10.12 -12.39 5.36
N GLY A 123 10.62 -11.44 6.14
CA GLY A 123 11.35 -10.28 5.63
C GLY A 123 10.45 -9.26 4.95
N LEU A 124 9.14 -9.43 5.00
CA LEU A 124 8.18 -8.57 4.32
C LEU A 124 7.65 -7.47 5.23
N LEU A 125 7.30 -6.36 4.62
CA LEU A 125 6.54 -5.30 5.28
C LEU A 125 5.07 -5.52 4.96
N PHE A 126 4.23 -5.60 5.98
CA PHE A 126 2.79 -5.81 5.81
C PHE A 126 2.00 -4.56 6.18
N GLU A 127 0.95 -4.33 5.42
CA GLU A 127 -0.06 -3.31 5.70
C GLU A 127 -1.43 -3.97 5.72
N ILE A 128 -2.33 -3.44 6.54
CA ILE A 128 -3.77 -3.75 6.45
C ILE A 128 -4.52 -2.49 6.10
N CYS A 129 -5.59 -2.63 5.33
CA CYS A 129 -6.49 -1.53 5.02
C CYS A 129 -7.95 -1.99 5.11
N ALA A 130 -8.82 -1.06 5.53
CA ALA A 130 -10.26 -1.23 5.43
C ALA A 130 -10.74 -0.23 4.37
N PRO A 131 -10.84 -0.64 3.10
CA PRO A 131 -11.26 0.27 2.04
C PRO A 131 -12.66 0.79 2.31
N GLU A 132 -12.90 2.05 2.01
CA GLU A 132 -14.25 2.58 2.07
C GLU A 132 -15.12 1.80 1.06
N ALA A 133 -16.32 1.42 1.51
CA ALA A 133 -17.26 0.76 0.62
C ALA A 133 -17.46 1.63 -0.62
N ARG A 134 -17.26 1.04 -1.81
CA ARG A 134 -17.62 1.73 -3.05
C ARG A 134 -19.09 2.09 -2.95
N LYS A 135 -19.39 3.38 -3.10
CA LYS A 135 -20.76 3.77 -3.34
C LYS A 135 -21.17 3.08 -4.64
N GLU A 136 -22.09 2.13 -4.54
CA GLU A 136 -22.70 1.58 -5.74
C GLU A 136 -23.28 2.75 -6.52
N GLN A 137 -22.80 2.93 -7.74
CA GLN A 137 -23.43 3.88 -8.63
C GLN A 137 -24.78 3.29 -9.03
N PRO A 138 -25.86 4.06 -8.88
CA PRO A 138 -27.16 3.60 -9.33
C PRO A 138 -27.18 3.31 -10.83
#